data_f4225d41934550d238780a2458033ada
#
_entry.id   f4225d41934550d238780a2458033ada
#
_cell.length_a   1.000
_cell.length_b   1.000
_cell.length_c   1.000
_cell.angle_alpha   90.00
_cell.angle_beta   90.00
_cell.angle_gamma   90.00
#
_symmetry.space_group_name_H-M   'P 1'
#
loop_
_entity.id
_entity.type
_entity.pdbx_description
1 polymer ?
#
loop_
_entity_poly.entity_id
_entity_poly.type
_entity_poly.pdbx_seq_one_letter_code
_entity_poly.pdbx_strand_id
1 'polypeptide(L)'
;MEFSIIIQARLGSSRLPGKVLRNYKNYNLLNVLVQRLKRSKKVKDIIIATTTQKEDDKIVQFCVTNSINYFRGSKNDVLGRYYNASKQFNVKNIIRITSDCPLIDPIILDKMILEFKKKKLDYLSNTYPEPSTYPDGMDIEIFTFNSLKLANKYSTKKSEKEHVTVYIRSQKKFKTLRTDLTKDKSNYRLTVDYLKDYNLFKNLVDKFKNKIFFIKMNEIITFLDKNPRLIKYQNNILKNEKFINDLKRDKI
;
A
#
# COMPACT_ATOMS: atom_id res chain seq x y z
N MET A 1 19.85 -7.03 7.64
CA MET A 1 18.81 -5.98 7.63
C MET A 1 17.46 -6.65 7.73
N GLU A 2 16.65 -6.29 8.72
CA GLU A 2 15.28 -6.78 8.90
C GLU A 2 14.29 -5.76 8.30
N PHE A 3 13.23 -6.25 7.67
CA PHE A 3 12.18 -5.46 7.03
C PHE A 3 10.83 -5.85 7.61
N SER A 4 10.02 -4.87 7.98
CA SER A 4 8.64 -5.11 8.40
C SER A 4 7.68 -4.26 7.58
N ILE A 5 6.54 -4.84 7.26
CA ILE A 5 5.47 -4.15 6.54
C ILE A 5 4.62 -3.39 7.56
N ILE A 6 4.33 -2.13 7.25
CA ILE A 6 3.31 -1.37 7.94
C ILE A 6 2.20 -1.07 6.92
N ILE A 7 1.00 -1.61 7.19
CA ILE A 7 -0.19 -1.41 6.37
C ILE A 7 -1.04 -0.33 7.02
N GLN A 8 -1.21 0.81 6.36
CA GLN A 8 -2.20 1.78 6.81
C GLN A 8 -3.61 1.31 6.45
N ALA A 9 -4.52 1.26 7.42
CA ALA A 9 -5.90 0.83 7.24
C ALA A 9 -6.86 1.66 8.09
N ARG A 10 -8.01 2.06 7.51
CA ARG A 10 -9.12 2.70 8.22
C ARG A 10 -10.44 2.39 7.52
N LEU A 11 -11.55 2.42 8.25
CA LEU A 11 -12.89 2.21 7.70
C LEU A 11 -13.48 3.47 7.08
N GLY A 12 -13.06 4.66 7.54
CA GLY A 12 -13.56 5.96 7.10
C GLY A 12 -13.12 6.36 5.69
N SER A 13 -13.36 5.52 4.69
CA SER A 13 -13.17 5.87 3.28
C SER A 13 -14.36 6.66 2.77
N SER A 14 -14.14 7.85 2.18
CA SER A 14 -15.22 8.70 1.66
C SER A 14 -15.88 8.13 0.41
N ARG A 15 -15.12 7.48 -0.48
CA ARG A 15 -15.58 6.94 -1.76
C ARG A 15 -16.23 5.57 -1.66
N LEU A 16 -15.75 4.74 -0.75
CA LEU A 16 -16.28 3.39 -0.49
C LEU A 16 -16.11 3.05 1.01
N PRO A 17 -17.04 3.49 1.86
CA PRO A 17 -16.96 3.26 3.31
C PRO A 17 -16.84 1.77 3.67
N GLY A 18 -15.97 1.49 4.65
CA GLY A 18 -15.76 0.14 5.14
C GLY A 18 -15.06 -0.82 4.16
N LYS A 19 -14.58 -0.35 3.01
CA LYS A 19 -14.05 -1.19 1.91
C LYS A 19 -13.05 -2.25 2.37
N VAL A 20 -12.17 -1.93 3.32
CA VAL A 20 -11.06 -2.82 3.70
C VAL A 20 -11.52 -4.09 4.40
N LEU A 21 -12.64 -4.04 5.15
CA LEU A 21 -13.26 -5.18 5.82
C LEU A 21 -14.58 -5.61 5.17
N ARG A 22 -15.00 -4.99 4.05
CA ARG A 22 -16.21 -5.38 3.35
C ARG A 22 -16.06 -6.78 2.77
N ASN A 23 -16.87 -7.70 3.26
CA ASN A 23 -16.83 -9.09 2.84
C ASN A 23 -17.49 -9.30 1.46
N TYR A 24 -16.83 -10.11 0.66
CA TYR A 24 -17.42 -10.79 -0.48
C TYR A 24 -17.13 -12.29 -0.34
N LYS A 25 -18.17 -13.10 -0.13
CA LYS A 25 -18.00 -14.50 0.32
C LYS A 25 -17.10 -14.49 1.57
N ASN A 26 -16.06 -15.29 1.61
CA ASN A 26 -15.10 -15.38 2.73
C ASN A 26 -13.86 -14.48 2.55
N TYR A 27 -13.94 -13.46 1.69
CA TYR A 27 -12.82 -12.59 1.35
C TYR A 27 -13.13 -11.13 1.67
N ASN A 28 -12.18 -10.42 2.23
CA ASN A 28 -12.14 -8.95 2.25
C ASN A 28 -10.75 -8.47 1.84
N LEU A 29 -10.64 -7.18 1.51
CA LEU A 29 -9.39 -6.64 0.97
C LEU A 29 -8.22 -6.85 1.93
N LEU A 30 -8.43 -6.57 3.22
CA LEU A 30 -7.37 -6.63 4.22
C LEU A 30 -6.88 -8.07 4.44
N ASN A 31 -7.80 -9.05 4.48
CA ASN A 31 -7.43 -10.47 4.60
C ASN A 31 -6.63 -10.93 3.38
N VAL A 32 -7.12 -10.64 2.17
CA VAL A 32 -6.41 -11.03 0.94
C VAL A 32 -5.01 -10.42 0.93
N LEU A 33 -4.88 -9.13 1.23
CA LEU A 33 -3.58 -8.45 1.29
C LEU A 33 -2.63 -9.12 2.29
N VAL A 34 -3.07 -9.31 3.53
CA VAL A 34 -2.23 -9.90 4.59
C VAL A 34 -1.79 -11.32 4.24
N GLN A 35 -2.71 -12.16 3.75
CA GLN A 35 -2.38 -13.55 3.37
C GLN A 35 -1.37 -13.59 2.21
N ARG A 36 -1.47 -12.67 1.25
CA ARG A 36 -0.48 -12.53 0.17
C ARG A 36 0.88 -12.09 0.72
N LEU A 37 0.92 -11.08 1.56
CA LEU A 37 2.15 -10.52 2.11
C LEU A 37 2.87 -11.49 3.07
N LYS A 38 2.15 -12.33 3.81
CA LYS A 38 2.73 -13.43 4.62
C LYS A 38 3.56 -14.42 3.80
N ARG A 39 3.45 -14.40 2.48
CA ARG A 39 4.23 -15.26 1.57
C ARG A 39 5.59 -14.67 1.17
N SER A 40 5.85 -13.43 1.51
CA SER A 40 7.19 -12.85 1.34
C SER A 40 8.20 -13.63 2.17
N LYS A 41 9.35 -13.96 1.57
CA LYS A 41 10.45 -14.68 2.23
C LYS A 41 11.43 -13.72 2.92
N LYS A 42 11.20 -12.42 2.81
CA LYS A 42 12.16 -11.40 3.26
C LYS A 42 11.57 -10.44 4.28
N VAL A 43 10.29 -10.54 4.55
CA VAL A 43 9.58 -9.74 5.56
C VAL A 43 9.58 -10.50 6.88
N LYS A 44 9.88 -9.78 7.97
CA LYS A 44 9.87 -10.31 9.33
C LYS A 44 8.46 -10.23 9.93
N ASP A 45 7.86 -9.04 9.89
CA ASP A 45 6.58 -8.77 10.54
C ASP A 45 5.63 -7.98 9.64
N ILE A 46 4.33 -8.14 9.88
CA ILE A 46 3.27 -7.31 9.32
C ILE A 46 2.57 -6.61 10.48
N ILE A 47 2.46 -5.29 10.39
CA ILE A 47 1.84 -4.42 11.39
C ILE A 47 0.73 -3.63 10.69
N ILE A 48 -0.48 -3.64 11.26
CA ILE A 48 -1.57 -2.80 10.76
C ILE A 48 -1.61 -1.50 11.57
N ALA A 49 -1.36 -0.37 10.91
CA ALA A 49 -1.43 0.95 11.49
C ALA A 49 -2.82 1.56 11.24
N THR A 50 -3.71 1.49 12.23
CA THR A 50 -5.07 1.99 12.18
C THR A 50 -5.27 3.24 13.04
N THR A 51 -6.49 3.79 13.08
CA THR A 51 -6.76 5.01 13.84
C THR A 51 -7.35 4.73 15.23
N THR A 52 -7.42 5.76 16.06
CA THR A 52 -8.08 5.72 17.38
C THR A 52 -9.61 5.92 17.26
N GLN A 53 -10.15 6.09 16.06
CA GLN A 53 -11.60 6.24 15.86
C GLN A 53 -12.33 4.94 16.23
N LYS A 54 -13.50 5.04 16.88
CA LYS A 54 -14.31 3.90 17.32
C LYS A 54 -14.69 2.96 16.17
N GLU A 55 -14.96 3.49 14.99
CA GLU A 55 -15.26 2.69 13.80
C GLU A 55 -14.14 1.70 13.45
N ASP A 56 -12.87 2.07 13.72
CA ASP A 56 -11.69 1.25 13.44
C ASP A 56 -11.43 0.15 14.48
N ASP A 57 -12.24 0.03 15.54
CA ASP A 57 -12.20 -1.09 16.49
C ASP A 57 -12.43 -2.43 15.77
N LYS A 58 -13.19 -2.43 14.67
CA LYS A 58 -13.36 -3.61 13.81
C LYS A 58 -12.05 -4.05 13.15
N ILE A 59 -11.14 -3.12 12.82
CA ILE A 59 -9.81 -3.44 12.30
C ILE A 59 -8.95 -4.04 13.43
N VAL A 60 -9.04 -3.51 14.63
CA VAL A 60 -8.36 -4.08 15.82
C VAL A 60 -8.84 -5.50 16.06
N GLN A 61 -10.17 -5.72 16.06
CA GLN A 61 -10.74 -7.07 16.20
C GLN A 61 -10.23 -8.03 15.13
N PHE A 62 -10.17 -7.59 13.86
CA PHE A 62 -9.58 -8.36 12.78
C PHE A 62 -8.13 -8.73 13.08
N CYS A 63 -7.32 -7.79 13.59
CA CYS A 63 -5.91 -8.04 13.93
C CYS A 63 -5.77 -9.06 15.06
N VAL A 64 -6.57 -8.93 16.12
CA VAL A 64 -6.58 -9.86 17.28
C VAL A 64 -6.95 -11.27 16.80
N THR A 65 -8.06 -11.41 16.07
CA THR A 65 -8.54 -12.71 15.55
C THR A 65 -7.52 -13.41 14.65
N ASN A 66 -6.71 -12.65 13.90
CA ASN A 66 -5.73 -13.20 12.94
C ASN A 66 -4.29 -13.18 13.46
N SER A 67 -4.08 -12.87 14.76
CA SER A 67 -2.74 -12.76 15.38
C SER A 67 -1.79 -11.84 14.61
N ILE A 68 -2.27 -10.64 14.24
CA ILE A 68 -1.52 -9.64 13.50
C ILE A 68 -1.20 -8.49 14.46
N ASN A 69 0.05 -8.04 14.46
CA ASN A 69 0.45 -6.84 15.18
C ASN A 69 -0.31 -5.61 14.69
N TYR A 70 -0.73 -4.73 15.60
CA TYR A 70 -1.39 -3.49 15.23
C TYR A 70 -0.93 -2.32 16.09
N PHE A 71 -1.06 -1.12 15.54
CA PHE A 71 -0.84 0.16 16.19
C PHE A 71 -2.03 1.08 15.94
N ARG A 72 -2.45 1.82 16.97
CA ARG A 72 -3.49 2.85 16.85
C ARG A 72 -2.88 4.24 17.01
N GLY A 73 -3.24 5.16 16.11
CA GLY A 73 -2.74 6.53 16.17
C GLY A 73 -3.66 7.54 15.50
N SER A 74 -3.16 8.74 15.27
CA SER A 74 -3.94 9.85 14.69
C SER A 74 -4.56 9.49 13.34
N LYS A 75 -5.82 9.90 13.14
CA LYS A 75 -6.49 9.84 11.83
C LYS A 75 -5.85 10.78 10.81
N ASN A 76 -5.44 11.97 11.26
CA ASN A 76 -5.01 13.08 10.40
C ASN A 76 -3.49 13.17 10.23
N ASP A 77 -2.72 12.41 11.02
CA ASP A 77 -1.27 12.35 10.94
C ASP A 77 -0.84 10.91 10.65
N VAL A 78 -0.88 10.53 9.38
CA VAL A 78 -0.48 9.19 8.92
C VAL A 78 1.02 9.00 9.10
N LEU A 79 1.83 10.03 8.83
CA LEU A 79 3.29 10.00 9.02
C LEU A 79 3.66 9.72 10.49
N GLY A 80 3.06 10.47 11.43
CA GLY A 80 3.26 10.22 12.87
C GLY A 80 2.80 8.83 13.28
N ARG A 81 1.74 8.30 12.67
CA ARG A 81 1.27 6.94 12.91
C ARG A 81 2.29 5.88 12.45
N TYR A 82 2.91 6.05 11.27
CA TYR A 82 4.01 5.19 10.81
C TYR A 82 5.24 5.29 11.73
N TYR A 83 5.61 6.51 12.12
CA TYR A 83 6.75 6.74 13.01
C TYR A 83 6.57 6.06 14.37
N ASN A 84 5.41 6.26 15.01
CA ASN A 84 5.14 5.68 16.33
C ASN A 84 4.98 4.15 16.27
N ALA A 85 4.32 3.60 15.24
CA ALA A 85 4.27 2.16 15.00
C ALA A 85 5.68 1.59 14.85
N SER A 86 6.54 2.23 14.06
CA SER A 86 7.92 1.79 13.86
C SER A 86 8.73 1.80 15.15
N LYS A 87 8.52 2.80 16.02
CA LYS A 87 9.14 2.85 17.34
C LYS A 87 8.68 1.71 18.25
N GLN A 88 7.36 1.52 18.36
CA GLN A 88 6.79 0.50 19.23
C GLN A 88 7.28 -0.91 18.87
N PHE A 89 7.37 -1.23 17.58
CA PHE A 89 7.79 -2.54 17.09
C PHE A 89 9.26 -2.61 16.70
N ASN A 90 10.06 -1.60 17.03
CA ASN A 90 11.50 -1.52 16.73
C ASN A 90 11.85 -1.81 15.26
N VAL A 91 11.03 -1.29 14.32
CA VAL A 91 11.20 -1.49 12.88
C VAL A 91 12.33 -0.62 12.34
N LYS A 92 13.34 -1.22 11.73
CA LYS A 92 14.51 -0.50 11.16
C LYS A 92 14.34 -0.13 9.69
N ASN A 93 13.73 -1.01 8.91
CA ASN A 93 13.40 -0.75 7.51
C ASN A 93 11.92 -1.02 7.30
N ILE A 94 11.21 0.01 6.88
CA ILE A 94 9.77 0.03 6.74
C ILE A 94 9.39 -0.27 5.29
N ILE A 95 8.42 -1.15 5.11
CA ILE A 95 7.73 -1.35 3.85
C ILE A 95 6.33 -0.77 4.03
N ARG A 96 6.04 0.30 3.29
CA ARG A 96 4.72 0.94 3.29
C ARG A 96 3.84 0.32 2.23
N ILE A 97 2.68 -0.16 2.65
CA ILE A 97 1.61 -0.66 1.77
C ILE A 97 0.29 -0.09 2.26
N THR A 98 -0.62 0.20 1.32
CA THR A 98 -1.95 0.70 1.64
C THR A 98 -2.99 -0.42 1.55
N SER A 99 -3.97 -0.41 2.43
CA SER A 99 -4.96 -1.51 2.55
C SER A 99 -5.96 -1.62 1.40
N ASP A 100 -5.95 -0.65 0.49
CA ASP A 100 -6.73 -0.65 -0.74
C ASP A 100 -6.00 -1.30 -1.94
N CYS A 101 -4.78 -1.79 -1.73
CA CYS A 101 -3.97 -2.53 -2.69
C CYS A 101 -3.94 -4.04 -2.35
N PRO A 102 -5.08 -4.78 -2.45
CA PRO A 102 -5.19 -6.14 -1.92
C PRO A 102 -4.35 -7.18 -2.67
N LEU A 103 -3.87 -6.84 -3.87
CA LEU A 103 -3.28 -7.78 -4.81
C LEU A 103 -1.76 -7.67 -4.92
N ILE A 104 -1.10 -6.97 -4.00
CA ILE A 104 0.38 -6.85 -3.98
C ILE A 104 1.03 -8.22 -4.20
N ASP A 105 1.99 -8.27 -5.12
CA ASP A 105 2.74 -9.50 -5.43
C ASP A 105 3.96 -9.63 -4.50
N PRO A 106 4.02 -10.64 -3.62
CA PRO A 106 5.13 -10.81 -2.69
C PRO A 106 6.47 -11.10 -3.37
N ILE A 107 6.46 -11.61 -4.60
CA ILE A 107 7.70 -11.83 -5.37
C ILE A 107 8.29 -10.51 -5.83
N ILE A 108 7.46 -9.55 -6.24
CA ILE A 108 7.89 -8.19 -6.57
C ILE A 108 8.46 -7.53 -5.31
N LEU A 109 7.75 -7.63 -4.19
CA LEU A 109 8.21 -7.11 -2.91
C LEU A 109 9.59 -7.67 -2.52
N ASP A 110 9.79 -8.99 -2.61
CA ASP A 110 11.07 -9.62 -2.27
C ASP A 110 12.22 -9.14 -3.17
N LYS A 111 11.96 -8.92 -4.47
CA LYS A 111 12.93 -8.35 -5.40
C LYS A 111 13.31 -6.91 -5.02
N MET A 112 12.32 -6.07 -4.68
CA MET A 112 12.56 -4.70 -4.25
C MET A 112 13.36 -4.65 -2.94
N ILE A 113 13.10 -5.53 -1.98
CA ILE A 113 13.90 -5.64 -0.74
C ILE A 113 15.37 -5.98 -1.07
N LEU A 114 15.62 -6.89 -1.99
CA LEU A 114 16.99 -7.22 -2.41
C LEU A 114 17.70 -6.04 -3.07
N GLU A 115 17.00 -5.31 -3.93
CA GLU A 115 17.53 -4.12 -4.59
C GLU A 115 17.84 -3.00 -3.57
N PHE A 116 16.91 -2.73 -2.64
CA PHE A 116 17.09 -1.76 -1.55
C PHE A 116 18.37 -2.06 -0.75
N LYS A 117 18.55 -3.33 -0.34
CA LYS A 117 19.74 -3.77 0.40
C LYS A 117 21.03 -3.61 -0.42
N LYS A 118 21.03 -4.11 -1.67
CA LYS A 118 22.21 -4.11 -2.55
C LYS A 118 22.71 -2.70 -2.81
N LYS A 119 21.79 -1.76 -3.04
CA LYS A 119 22.11 -0.36 -3.37
C LYS A 119 22.27 0.54 -2.15
N LYS A 120 22.02 0.02 -0.93
CA LYS A 120 22.09 0.78 0.34
C LYS A 120 21.28 2.09 0.24
N LEU A 121 19.99 1.96 -0.09
CA LEU A 121 19.09 3.08 -0.31
C LEU A 121 18.50 3.61 1.00
N ASP A 122 18.08 4.88 0.99
CA ASP A 122 17.24 5.49 2.02
C ASP A 122 15.76 5.35 1.69
N TYR A 123 15.43 5.30 0.38
CA TYR A 123 14.08 5.15 -0.14
C TYR A 123 14.08 4.42 -1.48
N LEU A 124 13.15 3.49 -1.65
CA LEU A 124 12.85 2.80 -2.90
C LEU A 124 11.36 2.77 -3.11
N SER A 125 10.90 3.07 -4.33
CA SER A 125 9.50 2.93 -4.72
C SER A 125 9.39 2.30 -6.10
N ASN A 126 8.24 1.69 -6.39
CA ASN A 126 7.88 1.30 -7.74
C ASN A 126 6.84 2.26 -8.38
N THR A 127 6.45 3.31 -7.66
CA THR A 127 5.44 4.27 -8.11
C THR A 127 5.95 5.70 -8.27
N TYR A 128 7.03 6.07 -7.58
CA TYR A 128 7.55 7.42 -7.62
C TYR A 128 9.05 7.44 -8.03
N PRO A 129 9.50 8.42 -8.87
CA PRO A 129 8.69 9.48 -9.52
C PRO A 129 7.75 8.93 -10.61
N GLU A 130 6.67 9.65 -10.87
CA GLU A 130 5.77 9.36 -11.98
C GLU A 130 6.43 9.69 -13.36
N PRO A 131 6.04 9.00 -14.46
CA PRO A 131 5.06 7.90 -14.53
C PRO A 131 5.65 6.55 -14.10
N SER A 132 4.86 5.75 -13.38
CA SER A 132 5.22 4.38 -13.01
C SER A 132 4.94 3.40 -14.17
N THR A 133 5.70 2.31 -14.23
CA THR A 133 5.45 1.19 -15.16
C THR A 133 4.59 0.08 -14.54
N TYR A 134 4.30 0.17 -13.24
CA TYR A 134 3.47 -0.81 -12.53
C TYR A 134 1.99 -0.48 -12.60
N PRO A 135 1.10 -1.50 -12.51
CA PRO A 135 -0.31 -1.28 -12.27
C PRO A 135 -0.55 -0.45 -11.02
N ASP A 136 -1.51 0.49 -11.08
CA ASP A 136 -2.04 1.15 -9.89
C ASP A 136 -2.62 0.08 -8.94
N GLY A 137 -2.17 0.08 -7.67
CA GLY A 137 -2.52 -0.97 -6.70
C GLY A 137 -1.46 -2.07 -6.52
N MET A 138 -0.29 -1.93 -7.19
CA MET A 138 0.93 -2.70 -6.88
C MET A 138 1.96 -1.85 -6.12
N ASP A 139 1.50 -0.86 -5.38
CA ASP A 139 2.30 0.21 -4.81
C ASP A 139 3.09 -0.25 -3.59
N ILE A 140 4.41 -0.20 -3.70
CA ILE A 140 5.35 -0.59 -2.66
C ILE A 140 6.36 0.54 -2.45
N GLU A 141 6.50 0.98 -1.21
CA GLU A 141 7.56 1.91 -0.83
C GLU A 141 8.38 1.30 0.30
N ILE A 142 9.70 1.39 0.20
CA ILE A 142 10.65 0.88 1.20
C ILE A 142 11.54 2.04 1.65
N PHE A 143 11.67 2.24 2.96
CA PHE A 143 12.52 3.31 3.50
C PHE A 143 13.08 2.97 4.88
N THR A 144 14.17 3.65 5.24
CA THR A 144 14.80 3.46 6.54
C THR A 144 14.03 4.16 7.65
N PHE A 145 14.14 3.67 8.88
CA PHE A 145 13.61 4.36 10.06
C PHE A 145 14.24 5.76 10.23
N ASN A 146 15.51 5.92 9.87
CA ASN A 146 16.16 7.23 9.93
C ASN A 146 15.49 8.24 8.97
N SER A 147 15.20 7.84 7.74
CA SER A 147 14.46 8.68 6.79
C SER A 147 13.07 9.05 7.32
N LEU A 148 12.35 8.08 7.89
CA LEU A 148 11.04 8.30 8.52
C LEU A 148 11.13 9.25 9.72
N LYS A 149 12.14 9.10 10.57
CA LYS A 149 12.39 9.98 11.72
C LYS A 149 12.62 11.43 11.30
N LEU A 150 13.42 11.63 10.25
CA LEU A 150 13.68 12.97 9.72
C LEU A 150 12.42 13.56 9.07
N ALA A 151 11.65 12.75 8.32
CA ALA A 151 10.37 13.17 7.77
C ALA A 151 9.41 13.59 8.90
N ASN A 152 9.25 12.77 9.93
CA ASN A 152 8.37 13.09 11.07
C ASN A 152 8.78 14.37 11.81
N LYS A 153 10.10 14.66 11.89
CA LYS A 153 10.62 15.86 12.54
C LYS A 153 10.40 17.13 11.72
N TYR A 154 10.53 17.05 10.39
CA TYR A 154 10.63 18.25 9.55
C TYR A 154 9.43 18.47 8.62
N SER A 155 8.50 17.51 8.51
CA SER A 155 7.27 17.69 7.72
C SER A 155 6.34 18.70 8.36
N THR A 156 5.99 19.74 7.61
CA THR A 156 5.07 20.81 8.03
C THR A 156 3.75 20.79 7.27
N LYS A 157 3.75 20.28 6.03
CA LYS A 157 2.62 20.31 5.11
C LYS A 157 1.63 19.18 5.39
N LYS A 158 0.35 19.44 5.11
CA LYS A 158 -0.70 18.41 5.26
C LYS A 158 -0.48 17.21 4.34
N SER A 159 -0.05 17.44 3.09
CA SER A 159 0.27 16.34 2.17
C SER A 159 1.41 15.45 2.66
N GLU A 160 2.43 16.03 3.29
CA GLU A 160 3.56 15.28 3.86
C GLU A 160 3.10 14.37 5.01
N LYS A 161 2.18 14.86 5.86
CA LYS A 161 1.61 14.09 6.96
C LYS A 161 0.66 12.98 6.50
N GLU A 162 -0.14 13.23 5.45
CA GLU A 162 -1.08 12.24 4.91
C GLU A 162 -0.36 11.17 4.07
N HIS A 163 0.62 11.57 3.23
CA HIS A 163 1.25 10.68 2.24
C HIS A 163 2.63 10.15 2.67
N VAL A 164 3.01 10.34 3.94
CA VAL A 164 4.15 9.71 4.64
C VAL A 164 5.52 9.98 4.04
N THR A 165 5.71 9.72 2.73
CA THR A 165 7.02 9.70 2.07
C THR A 165 7.33 10.95 1.25
N VAL A 166 6.40 11.93 1.20
CA VAL A 166 6.56 13.16 0.41
C VAL A 166 7.83 13.91 0.78
N TYR A 167 8.07 14.11 2.08
CA TYR A 167 9.31 14.74 2.55
C TYR A 167 10.55 13.93 2.13
N ILE A 168 10.55 12.61 2.31
CA ILE A 168 11.71 11.76 1.98
C ILE A 168 12.10 11.91 0.51
N ARG A 169 11.13 11.76 -0.38
CA ARG A 169 11.36 11.78 -1.81
C ARG A 169 11.63 13.17 -2.41
N SER A 170 11.32 14.26 -1.67
CA SER A 170 11.60 15.63 -2.10
C SER A 170 13.01 16.13 -1.71
N GLN A 171 13.70 15.45 -0.79
CA GLN A 171 14.97 15.91 -0.27
C GLN A 171 16.16 15.22 -0.93
N LYS A 172 17.06 16.00 -1.55
CA LYS A 172 18.28 15.51 -2.23
C LYS A 172 19.25 14.73 -1.34
N LYS A 173 19.16 14.91 -0.02
CA LYS A 173 20.03 14.22 0.96
C LYS A 173 19.75 12.71 1.07
N PHE A 174 18.59 12.24 0.65
CA PHE A 174 18.27 10.82 0.66
C PHE A 174 18.65 10.15 -0.64
N LYS A 175 19.26 8.98 -0.54
CA LYS A 175 19.55 8.12 -1.67
C LYS A 175 18.30 7.39 -2.11
N THR A 176 17.64 7.93 -3.12
CA THR A 176 16.35 7.44 -3.60
C THR A 176 16.48 6.70 -4.92
N LEU A 177 15.60 5.75 -5.16
CA LEU A 177 15.50 5.02 -6.43
C LEU A 177 14.06 4.68 -6.73
N ARG A 178 13.71 4.61 -8.03
CA ARG A 178 12.51 3.92 -8.52
C ARG A 178 12.93 2.62 -9.22
N THR A 179 12.15 1.58 -9.01
CA THR A 179 12.25 0.34 -9.79
C THR A 179 11.12 0.26 -10.81
N ASP A 180 11.41 -0.22 -12.00
CA ASP A 180 10.48 -0.29 -13.12
C ASP A 180 10.31 -1.73 -13.62
N LEU A 181 9.19 -2.00 -14.28
CA LEU A 181 8.99 -3.20 -15.08
C LEU A 181 9.64 -3.03 -16.45
N THR A 182 10.14 -4.13 -17.01
CA THR A 182 10.64 -4.17 -18.40
C THR A 182 9.56 -3.83 -19.43
N LYS A 183 8.30 -4.21 -19.14
CA LYS A 183 7.13 -3.90 -19.97
C LYS A 183 6.17 -3.06 -19.12
N ASP A 184 5.78 -1.92 -19.66
CA ASP A 184 4.82 -1.03 -19.01
C ASP A 184 3.46 -1.72 -18.83
N LYS A 185 2.96 -1.69 -17.59
CA LYS A 185 1.66 -2.21 -17.16
C LYS A 185 0.84 -1.15 -16.41
N SER A 186 1.23 0.10 -16.54
CA SER A 186 0.59 1.23 -15.84
C SER A 186 -0.85 1.51 -16.27
N ASN A 187 -1.28 0.93 -17.38
CA ASN A 187 -2.67 1.01 -17.87
C ASN A 187 -3.66 0.17 -17.05
N TYR A 188 -3.19 -0.75 -16.20
CA TYR A 188 -4.05 -1.53 -15.31
C TYR A 188 -4.23 -0.85 -13.96
N ARG A 189 -5.44 -1.01 -13.40
CA ARG A 189 -5.77 -0.54 -12.06
C ARG A 189 -6.28 -1.70 -11.22
N LEU A 190 -5.56 -2.01 -10.15
CA LEU A 190 -5.82 -3.11 -9.23
C LEU A 190 -6.07 -2.62 -7.80
N THR A 191 -5.98 -1.30 -7.55
CA THR A 191 -6.40 -0.68 -6.29
C THR A 191 -7.92 -0.64 -6.19
N VAL A 192 -8.45 -0.62 -4.97
CA VAL A 192 -9.90 -0.58 -4.71
C VAL A 192 -10.29 0.70 -4.01
N ASP A 193 -10.76 1.69 -4.78
CA ASP A 193 -11.22 2.96 -4.27
C ASP A 193 -12.71 3.21 -4.47
N TYR A 194 -13.25 2.73 -5.60
CA TYR A 194 -14.63 2.92 -6.02
C TYR A 194 -15.37 1.58 -6.06
N LEU A 195 -16.70 1.64 -6.14
CA LEU A 195 -17.54 0.44 -6.24
C LEU A 195 -17.18 -0.40 -7.49
N LYS A 196 -16.79 0.25 -8.58
CA LYS A 196 -16.35 -0.43 -9.82
C LYS A 196 -15.05 -1.22 -9.60
N ASP A 197 -14.10 -0.68 -8.83
CA ASP A 197 -12.87 -1.40 -8.45
C ASP A 197 -13.21 -2.61 -7.55
N TYR A 198 -14.15 -2.43 -6.62
CA TYR A 198 -14.61 -3.52 -5.76
C TYR A 198 -15.31 -4.62 -6.56
N ASN A 199 -16.06 -4.27 -7.61
CA ASN A 199 -16.66 -5.25 -8.51
C ASN A 199 -15.58 -6.02 -9.29
N LEU A 200 -14.51 -5.35 -9.73
CA LEU A 200 -13.35 -6.05 -10.32
C LEU A 200 -12.73 -7.02 -9.30
N PHE A 201 -12.51 -6.59 -8.06
CA PHE A 201 -12.01 -7.48 -7.00
C PHE A 201 -12.90 -8.72 -6.82
N LYS A 202 -14.24 -8.57 -6.81
CA LYS A 202 -15.18 -9.71 -6.75
C LYS A 202 -15.00 -10.67 -7.92
N ASN A 203 -14.89 -10.15 -9.15
CA ASN A 203 -14.65 -10.97 -10.34
C ASN A 203 -13.34 -11.76 -10.23
N LEU A 204 -12.27 -11.15 -9.70
CA LEU A 204 -11.00 -11.83 -9.47
C LEU A 204 -11.11 -12.92 -8.39
N VAL A 205 -11.86 -12.66 -7.31
CA VAL A 205 -12.16 -13.66 -6.27
C VAL A 205 -12.93 -14.83 -6.89
N ASP A 206 -13.95 -14.58 -7.70
CA ASP A 206 -14.76 -15.63 -8.35
C ASP A 206 -13.91 -16.48 -9.31
N LYS A 207 -13.05 -15.82 -10.08
CA LYS A 207 -12.16 -16.51 -11.02
C LYS A 207 -11.11 -17.36 -10.32
N PHE A 208 -10.43 -16.80 -9.33
CA PHE A 208 -9.26 -17.43 -8.75
C PHE A 208 -9.55 -18.17 -7.45
N LYS A 209 -10.68 -17.90 -6.78
CA LYS A 209 -11.06 -18.51 -5.49
C LYS A 209 -9.85 -18.47 -4.52
N ASN A 210 -9.52 -19.56 -3.86
CA ASN A 210 -8.37 -19.62 -2.94
C ASN A 210 -7.02 -19.36 -3.63
N LYS A 211 -6.91 -19.51 -4.95
CA LYS A 211 -5.70 -19.16 -5.68
C LYS A 211 -5.40 -17.66 -5.64
N ILE A 212 -6.38 -16.80 -5.30
CA ILE A 212 -6.17 -15.36 -5.17
C ILE A 212 -5.04 -15.01 -4.18
N PHE A 213 -4.80 -15.84 -3.19
CA PHE A 213 -3.70 -15.68 -2.24
C PHE A 213 -2.31 -15.97 -2.88
N PHE A 214 -2.27 -16.61 -4.04
CA PHE A 214 -1.06 -17.21 -4.63
C PHE A 214 -0.72 -16.68 -6.01
N ILE A 215 -1.70 -16.16 -6.75
CA ILE A 215 -1.50 -15.71 -8.14
C ILE A 215 -0.48 -14.57 -8.21
N LYS A 216 0.29 -14.55 -9.28
CA LYS A 216 1.24 -13.48 -9.59
C LYS A 216 0.54 -12.33 -10.31
N MET A 217 1.15 -11.16 -10.27
CA MET A 217 0.67 -9.99 -11.02
C MET A 217 0.42 -10.30 -12.50
N ASN A 218 1.36 -10.98 -13.16
CA ASN A 218 1.21 -11.30 -14.59
C ASN A 218 0.04 -12.24 -14.89
N GLU A 219 -0.32 -13.14 -13.98
CA GLU A 219 -1.49 -14.02 -14.14
C GLU A 219 -2.80 -13.22 -14.06
N ILE A 220 -2.85 -12.22 -13.17
CA ILE A 220 -3.97 -11.28 -13.09
C ILE A 220 -4.09 -10.51 -14.41
N ILE A 221 -2.98 -9.93 -14.88
CA ILE A 221 -2.96 -9.16 -16.13
C ILE A 221 -3.38 -10.02 -17.32
N THR A 222 -2.85 -11.24 -17.45
CA THR A 222 -3.24 -12.17 -18.54
C THR A 222 -4.75 -12.49 -18.50
N PHE A 223 -5.33 -12.60 -17.30
CA PHE A 223 -6.78 -12.78 -17.19
C PHE A 223 -7.54 -11.52 -17.62
N LEU A 224 -7.07 -10.34 -17.27
CA LEU A 224 -7.70 -9.06 -17.66
C LEU A 224 -7.60 -8.81 -19.15
N ASP A 225 -6.47 -9.15 -19.79
CA ASP A 225 -6.28 -9.06 -21.24
C ASP A 225 -7.32 -9.91 -22.02
N LYS A 226 -7.65 -11.09 -21.46
CA LYS A 226 -8.70 -11.97 -22.02
C LYS A 226 -10.12 -11.51 -21.70
N ASN A 227 -10.28 -10.53 -20.79
CA ASN A 227 -11.58 -10.04 -20.31
C ASN A 227 -11.63 -8.49 -20.27
N PRO A 228 -11.39 -7.79 -21.39
CA PRO A 228 -11.21 -6.33 -21.39
C PRO A 228 -12.45 -5.56 -20.90
N ARG A 229 -13.63 -6.16 -20.97
CA ARG A 229 -14.88 -5.55 -20.45
C ARG A 229 -14.80 -5.28 -18.94
N LEU A 230 -14.01 -6.06 -18.18
CA LEU A 230 -13.85 -5.90 -16.74
C LEU A 230 -13.09 -4.62 -16.35
N ILE A 231 -12.27 -4.09 -17.24
CA ILE A 231 -11.40 -2.94 -16.99
C ILE A 231 -11.75 -1.69 -17.82
N LYS A 232 -12.74 -1.77 -18.72
CA LYS A 232 -13.12 -0.65 -19.58
C LYS A 232 -13.43 0.66 -18.83
N TYR A 233 -13.97 0.56 -17.60
CA TYR A 233 -14.28 1.72 -16.76
C TYR A 233 -13.03 2.47 -16.27
N GLN A 234 -11.85 1.84 -16.29
CA GLN A 234 -10.61 2.39 -15.71
C GLN A 234 -10.09 3.60 -16.50
N ASN A 235 -10.42 3.68 -17.79
CA ASN A 235 -10.00 4.79 -18.65
C ASN A 235 -10.48 6.18 -18.19
N ASN A 236 -11.52 6.23 -17.36
CA ASN A 236 -12.13 7.46 -16.86
C ASN A 236 -11.74 7.78 -15.40
N ILE A 237 -10.78 7.05 -14.82
CA ILE A 237 -10.37 7.28 -13.43
C ILE A 237 -9.02 7.98 -13.40
N LEU A 238 -8.97 9.15 -12.77
CA LEU A 238 -7.73 9.87 -12.53
C LEU A 238 -6.88 9.13 -11.48
N LYS A 239 -5.67 8.75 -11.86
CA LYS A 239 -4.71 8.15 -10.92
C LYS A 239 -4.26 9.18 -9.90
N ASN A 240 -4.03 8.73 -8.66
CA ASN A 240 -3.50 9.57 -7.58
C ASN A 240 -4.29 10.86 -7.31
N GLU A 241 -5.59 10.90 -7.65
CA GLU A 241 -6.45 12.09 -7.53
C GLU A 241 -6.35 12.76 -6.15
N LYS A 242 -6.45 11.99 -5.09
CA LYS A 242 -6.33 12.52 -3.72
C LYS A 242 -4.97 13.17 -3.48
N PHE A 243 -3.89 12.51 -3.88
CA PHE A 243 -2.54 13.03 -3.74
C PHE A 243 -2.34 14.34 -4.49
N ILE A 244 -2.80 14.40 -5.75
CA ILE A 244 -2.72 15.61 -6.57
C ILE A 244 -3.49 16.77 -5.92
N ASN A 245 -4.68 16.50 -5.39
CA ASN A 245 -5.51 17.50 -4.73
C ASN A 245 -4.88 17.99 -3.42
N ASP A 246 -4.28 17.11 -2.63
CA ASP A 246 -3.60 17.48 -1.39
C ASP A 246 -2.36 18.34 -1.66
N LEU A 247 -1.58 18.02 -2.72
CA LEU A 247 -0.44 18.86 -3.14
C LEU A 247 -0.86 20.26 -3.62
N LYS A 248 -2.02 20.38 -4.30
CA LYS A 248 -2.57 21.69 -4.69
C LYS A 248 -2.93 22.53 -3.47
N ARG A 249 -3.51 21.92 -2.45
CA ARG A 249 -3.89 22.59 -1.19
C ARG A 249 -2.68 23.07 -0.37
N ASP A 250 -1.54 22.41 -0.49
CA ASP A 250 -0.31 22.85 0.20
C ASP A 250 0.32 24.11 -0.41
N LYS A 251 -0.13 24.53 -1.60
CA LYS A 251 0.36 25.72 -2.32
C LYS A 251 -0.44 26.98 -2.03
N ILE A 252 -1.56 26.85 -1.33
CA ILE A 252 -2.44 27.92 -0.88
C ILE A 252 -2.14 28.26 0.58
#